data_218ff5b5650e8956d9656a07479418d3
#
_entry.id   218ff5b5650e8956d9656a07479418d3
#
_cell.length_a   1.000
_cell.length_b   1.000
_cell.length_c   1.000
_cell.angle_alpha   90.00
_cell.angle_beta   90.00
_cell.angle_gamma   90.00
#
_symmetry.space_group_name_H-M   'P 1'
#
loop_
_entity.id
_entity.type
_entity.pdbx_description
1 polymer ?
#
loop_
_entity_poly.entity_id
_entity_poly.type
_entity_poly.pdbx_seq_one_letter_code
_entity_poly.pdbx_strand_id
1 'polypeptide(L)'
;MNVAGARPDLAAHEKAVRSSLEQVVAQLSAVLGERLVAYIGGVTEARAVREWGSGERAIRDPRVPPRLRLGLQLAAMLSDWGDPPDVVQAWFQGVNPQLDDRVPAQLLREGELSDVGPALLEAARAFLIGG
;
A
#
# COMPACT_ATOMS: atom_id res chain seq x y z
N MET A 1 14.77 22.51 -11.81
CA MET A 1 14.45 21.28 -12.52
C MET A 1 13.83 20.26 -11.59
N ASN A 2 12.78 19.67 -12.06
CA ASN A 2 12.04 18.70 -11.24
C ASN A 2 12.47 17.27 -11.58
N VAL A 3 13.08 16.60 -10.62
CA VAL A 3 13.48 15.19 -10.78
C VAL A 3 12.54 14.24 -10.07
N ALA A 4 11.53 14.77 -9.38
CA ALA A 4 10.61 13.96 -8.61
C ALA A 4 9.86 12.94 -9.49
N GLY A 5 9.49 13.33 -10.71
CA GLY A 5 8.84 12.42 -11.65
C GLY A 5 9.71 11.27 -12.12
N ALA A 6 11.03 11.39 -12.00
CA ALA A 6 11.97 10.35 -12.39
C ALA A 6 12.21 9.33 -11.28
N ARG A 7 11.73 9.59 -10.07
CA ARG A 7 11.97 8.76 -8.89
C ARG A 7 10.66 8.54 -8.15
N PRO A 8 9.69 7.82 -8.76
CA PRO A 8 8.38 7.64 -8.12
C PRO A 8 8.45 6.85 -6.83
N ASP A 9 9.38 5.91 -6.71
CA ASP A 9 9.57 5.14 -5.48
C ASP A 9 10.05 6.01 -4.33
N LEU A 10 10.92 6.99 -4.61
CA LEU A 10 11.42 7.91 -3.58
C LEU A 10 10.31 8.83 -3.10
N ALA A 11 9.56 9.44 -4.02
CA ALA A 11 8.45 10.31 -3.66
C ALA A 11 7.38 9.57 -2.85
N ALA A 12 7.06 8.34 -3.26
CA ALA A 12 6.09 7.50 -2.56
C ALA A 12 6.59 7.13 -1.15
N HIS A 13 7.87 6.84 -1.01
CA HIS A 13 8.47 6.55 0.29
C HIS A 13 8.38 7.76 1.21
N GLU A 14 8.72 8.94 0.72
CA GLU A 14 8.64 10.16 1.51
C GLU A 14 7.21 10.43 1.99
N LYS A 15 6.23 10.24 1.11
CA LYS A 15 4.82 10.41 1.45
C LYS A 15 4.42 9.45 2.57
N ALA A 16 4.80 8.18 2.47
CA ALA A 16 4.45 7.17 3.46
C ALA A 16 5.08 7.45 4.82
N VAL A 17 6.30 7.97 4.84
CA VAL A 17 7.02 8.26 6.09
C VAL A 17 6.50 9.52 6.77
N ARG A 18 6.19 10.56 5.99
CA ARG A 18 5.78 11.86 6.54
C ARG A 18 4.34 11.90 7.00
N SER A 19 3.48 11.08 6.43
CA SER A 19 2.06 11.09 6.78
C SER A 19 1.82 10.53 8.16
N SER A 20 0.90 11.13 8.91
CA SER A 20 0.41 10.53 10.15
C SER A 20 -0.29 9.21 9.82
N LEU A 21 -0.44 8.34 10.81
CA LEU A 21 -1.08 7.05 10.59
C LEU A 21 -2.54 7.21 10.14
N GLU A 22 -3.24 8.21 10.69
CA GLU A 22 -4.61 8.52 10.27
C GLU A 22 -4.65 8.95 8.81
N GLN A 23 -3.70 9.77 8.38
CA GLN A 23 -3.58 10.18 6.98
C GLN A 23 -3.23 9.00 6.08
N VAL A 24 -2.35 8.11 6.53
CA VAL A 24 -2.01 6.90 5.78
C VAL A 24 -3.26 6.08 5.52
N VAL A 25 -4.05 5.83 6.56
CA VAL A 25 -5.29 5.06 6.43
C VAL A 25 -6.27 5.74 5.48
N ALA A 26 -6.47 7.05 5.64
CA ALA A 26 -7.41 7.79 4.80
C ALA A 26 -6.98 7.80 3.33
N GLN A 27 -5.69 8.05 3.07
CA GLN A 27 -5.17 8.09 1.70
C GLN A 27 -5.21 6.71 1.05
N LEU A 28 -4.85 5.68 1.80
CA LEU A 28 -4.86 4.31 1.30
C LEU A 28 -6.29 3.86 1.01
N SER A 29 -7.23 4.20 1.89
CA SER A 29 -8.64 3.86 1.71
C SER A 29 -9.25 4.55 0.48
N ALA A 30 -8.81 5.78 0.19
CA ALA A 30 -9.30 6.51 -0.99
C ALA A 30 -8.91 5.81 -2.28
N VAL A 31 -7.78 5.12 -2.32
CA VAL A 31 -7.31 4.42 -3.50
C VAL A 31 -7.78 2.96 -3.53
N LEU A 32 -7.60 2.24 -2.43
CA LEU A 32 -7.84 0.80 -2.37
C LEU A 32 -9.26 0.41 -1.93
N GLY A 33 -9.96 1.31 -1.25
CA GLY A 33 -11.22 0.99 -0.60
C GLY A 33 -10.99 0.39 0.79
N GLU A 34 -11.98 0.57 1.66
CA GLU A 34 -11.86 0.19 3.07
C GLU A 34 -11.70 -1.30 3.29
N ARG A 35 -12.34 -2.13 2.46
CA ARG A 35 -12.28 -3.58 2.61
C ARG A 35 -10.88 -4.12 2.36
N LEU A 36 -10.21 -3.61 1.34
CA LEU A 36 -8.86 -4.06 1.04
C LEU A 36 -7.88 -3.58 2.11
N VAL A 37 -8.05 -2.36 2.60
CA VAL A 37 -7.25 -1.84 3.70
C VAL A 37 -7.47 -2.67 4.97
N ALA A 38 -8.71 -3.05 5.26
CA ALA A 38 -9.02 -3.93 6.40
C ALA A 38 -8.29 -5.26 6.26
N TYR A 39 -8.32 -5.85 5.07
CA TYR A 39 -7.63 -7.11 4.80
C TYR A 39 -6.11 -6.97 5.08
N ILE A 40 -5.49 -5.95 4.54
CA ILE A 40 -4.05 -5.69 4.72
C ILE A 40 -3.74 -5.47 6.21
N GLY A 41 -4.60 -4.73 6.90
CA GLY A 41 -4.44 -4.45 8.32
C GLY A 41 -4.74 -5.62 9.25
N GLY A 42 -5.28 -6.71 8.72
CA GLY A 42 -5.56 -7.90 9.51
C GLY A 42 -6.85 -7.83 10.31
N VAL A 43 -7.78 -6.96 9.92
CA VAL A 43 -9.10 -6.87 10.54
C VAL A 43 -10.17 -7.31 9.54
N THR A 44 -11.37 -7.63 10.03
CA THR A 44 -12.44 -8.15 9.20
C THR A 44 -13.44 -7.09 8.76
N GLU A 45 -13.51 -5.97 9.49
CA GLU A 45 -14.55 -4.97 9.28
C GLU A 45 -14.01 -3.66 8.73
N ALA A 46 -14.64 -3.17 7.66
CA ALA A 46 -14.34 -1.86 7.10
C ALA A 46 -14.53 -0.72 8.12
N ARG A 47 -15.44 -0.91 9.08
CA ARG A 47 -15.68 0.07 10.14
C ARG A 47 -14.40 0.37 10.93
N ALA A 48 -13.60 -0.66 11.23
CA ALA A 48 -12.34 -0.46 11.93
C ALA A 48 -11.43 0.49 11.16
N VAL A 49 -11.37 0.34 9.84
CA VAL A 49 -10.57 1.19 8.96
C VAL A 49 -11.06 2.65 9.01
N ARG A 50 -12.38 2.86 8.95
CA ARG A 50 -12.93 4.21 9.06
C ARG A 50 -12.57 4.86 10.39
N GLU A 51 -12.66 4.10 11.48
CA GLU A 51 -12.35 4.60 12.82
C GLU A 51 -10.86 4.89 12.98
N TRP A 52 -10.00 4.11 12.36
CA TRP A 52 -8.56 4.39 12.33
C TRP A 52 -8.29 5.70 11.58
N GLY A 53 -8.94 5.91 10.45
CA GLY A 53 -8.73 7.09 9.62
C GLY A 53 -9.25 8.37 10.24
N SER A 54 -10.28 8.30 11.06
CA SER A 54 -10.85 9.45 11.76
C SER A 54 -10.20 9.72 13.09
N GLY A 55 -9.34 8.81 13.58
CA GLY A 55 -8.74 8.93 14.90
C GLY A 55 -9.61 8.45 16.04
N GLU A 56 -10.82 7.94 15.75
CA GLU A 56 -11.72 7.43 16.77
C GLU A 56 -11.21 6.16 17.43
N ARG A 57 -10.35 5.42 16.74
CA ARG A 57 -9.81 4.15 17.18
C ARG A 57 -8.32 4.09 16.92
N ALA A 58 -7.55 3.78 17.95
CA ALA A 58 -6.11 3.58 17.80
C ALA A 58 -5.80 2.21 17.22
N ILE A 59 -4.75 2.15 16.39
CA ILE A 59 -4.20 0.87 15.93
C ILE A 59 -3.28 0.37 17.02
N ARG A 60 -3.63 -0.74 17.65
CA ARG A 60 -2.87 -1.26 18.79
C ARG A 60 -1.85 -2.31 18.42
N ASP A 61 -2.09 -3.06 17.34
CA ASP A 61 -1.15 -4.09 16.89
C ASP A 61 0.03 -3.42 16.19
N PRO A 62 1.26 -3.56 16.74
CA PRO A 62 2.42 -2.87 16.18
C PRO A 62 2.82 -3.36 14.78
N ARG A 63 2.27 -4.47 14.33
CA ARG A 63 2.55 -4.98 12.98
C ARG A 63 1.75 -4.23 11.90
N VAL A 64 0.65 -3.60 12.29
CA VAL A 64 -0.28 -2.97 11.34
C VAL A 64 0.28 -1.68 10.72
N PRO A 65 0.81 -0.73 11.49
CA PRO A 65 1.32 0.50 10.88
C PRO A 65 2.36 0.29 9.79
N PRO A 66 3.37 -0.56 9.94
CA PRO A 66 4.34 -0.79 8.86
C PRO A 66 3.69 -1.35 7.59
N ARG A 67 2.70 -2.24 7.74
CA ARG A 67 1.98 -2.81 6.60
C ARG A 67 1.23 -1.74 5.82
N LEU A 68 0.54 -0.87 6.54
CA LEU A 68 -0.23 0.20 5.91
C LEU A 68 0.68 1.24 5.27
N ARG A 69 1.81 1.56 5.90
CA ARG A 69 2.77 2.50 5.32
C ARG A 69 3.39 1.96 4.04
N LEU A 70 3.77 0.69 4.03
CA LEU A 70 4.27 0.07 2.81
C LEU A 70 3.17 -0.01 1.75
N GLY A 71 1.95 -0.34 2.17
CA GLY A 71 0.79 -0.32 1.26
C GLY A 71 0.60 1.04 0.60
N LEU A 72 0.70 2.12 1.38
CA LEU A 72 0.60 3.47 0.84
C LEU A 72 1.74 3.78 -0.14
N GLN A 73 2.96 3.38 0.19
CA GLN A 73 4.09 3.58 -0.69
C GLN A 73 3.86 2.91 -2.05
N LEU A 74 3.41 1.65 -2.04
CA LEU A 74 3.11 0.90 -3.26
C LEU A 74 1.97 1.55 -4.05
N ALA A 75 0.88 1.89 -3.35
CA ALA A 75 -0.28 2.53 -4.00
C ALA A 75 0.09 3.89 -4.59
N ALA A 76 0.91 4.67 -3.89
CA ALA A 76 1.35 5.97 -4.36
C ALA A 76 2.26 5.84 -5.59
N MET A 77 3.14 4.85 -5.62
CA MET A 77 3.97 4.60 -6.80
C MET A 77 3.11 4.41 -8.04
N LEU A 78 2.10 3.55 -7.95
CA LEU A 78 1.23 3.24 -9.08
C LEU A 78 0.33 4.45 -9.44
N SER A 79 -0.28 5.07 -8.44
CA SER A 79 -1.18 6.22 -8.65
C SER A 79 -0.44 7.43 -9.22
N ASP A 80 0.72 7.73 -8.70
CA ASP A 80 1.50 8.90 -9.13
C ASP A 80 2.06 8.70 -10.53
N TRP A 81 2.26 7.46 -10.95
CA TRP A 81 2.68 7.14 -12.32
C TRP A 81 1.53 7.26 -13.32
N GLY A 82 0.27 7.28 -12.83
CA GLY A 82 -0.90 7.51 -13.66
C GLY A 82 -1.93 6.40 -13.67
N ASP A 83 -1.72 5.35 -12.89
CA ASP A 83 -2.70 4.26 -12.84
C ASP A 83 -3.94 4.69 -12.06
N PRO A 84 -5.14 4.44 -12.61
CA PRO A 84 -6.38 4.76 -11.88
C PRO A 84 -6.62 3.77 -10.74
N PRO A 85 -7.51 4.13 -9.79
CA PRO A 85 -7.74 3.29 -8.59
C PRO A 85 -8.10 1.84 -8.88
N ASP A 86 -8.88 1.56 -9.91
CA ASP A 86 -9.26 0.20 -10.24
C ASP A 86 -8.06 -0.63 -10.69
N VAL A 87 -7.11 -0.03 -11.40
CA VAL A 87 -5.87 -0.71 -11.81
C VAL A 87 -4.99 -0.96 -10.59
N VAL A 88 -4.88 0.04 -9.71
CA VAL A 88 -4.10 -0.11 -8.47
C VAL A 88 -4.69 -1.24 -7.61
N GLN A 89 -6.01 -1.26 -7.44
CA GLN A 89 -6.69 -2.32 -6.69
C GLN A 89 -6.43 -3.69 -7.31
N ALA A 90 -6.51 -3.79 -8.63
CA ALA A 90 -6.25 -5.05 -9.33
C ALA A 90 -4.83 -5.54 -9.10
N TRP A 91 -3.85 -4.63 -9.08
CA TRP A 91 -2.47 -5.00 -8.80
C TRP A 91 -2.31 -5.61 -7.40
N PHE A 92 -2.96 -5.02 -6.41
CA PHE A 92 -2.88 -5.53 -5.03
C PHE A 92 -3.57 -6.89 -4.86
N GLN A 93 -4.61 -7.16 -5.64
CA GLN A 93 -5.47 -8.33 -5.45
C GLN A 93 -5.16 -9.49 -6.39
N GLY A 94 -4.39 -9.25 -7.42
CA GLY A 94 -4.08 -10.29 -8.42
C GLY A 94 -2.80 -11.05 -8.10
N VAL A 95 -2.70 -12.24 -8.66
CA VAL A 95 -1.44 -13.00 -8.63
C VAL A 95 -0.39 -12.24 -9.44
N ASN A 96 0.84 -12.25 -8.99
CA ASN A 96 1.89 -11.46 -9.59
C ASN A 96 3.09 -12.36 -9.95
N PRO A 97 3.43 -12.47 -11.25
CA PRO A 97 4.56 -13.31 -11.65
C PRO A 97 5.89 -12.89 -11.04
N GLN A 98 6.06 -11.60 -10.75
CA GLN A 98 7.27 -11.09 -10.10
C GLN A 98 7.38 -11.53 -8.65
N LEU A 99 6.30 -12.07 -8.09
CA LEU A 99 6.22 -12.53 -6.70
C LEU A 99 5.97 -14.04 -6.64
N ASP A 100 6.38 -14.78 -7.65
CA ASP A 100 6.13 -16.24 -7.76
C ASP A 100 4.63 -16.55 -7.69
N ASP A 101 3.84 -15.76 -8.39
CA ASP A 101 2.38 -15.87 -8.46
C ASP A 101 1.67 -15.69 -7.12
N ARG A 102 2.31 -14.99 -6.19
CA ARG A 102 1.65 -14.61 -4.94
C ARG A 102 0.95 -13.26 -5.08
N VAL A 103 0.03 -13.00 -4.17
CA VAL A 103 -0.82 -11.81 -4.21
C VAL A 103 -0.20 -10.72 -3.32
N PRO A 104 0.03 -9.50 -3.84
CA PRO A 104 0.64 -8.43 -3.05
C PRO A 104 -0.07 -8.14 -1.72
N ALA A 105 -1.39 -8.04 -1.73
CA ALA A 105 -2.14 -7.77 -0.49
C ALA A 105 -1.95 -8.88 0.54
N GLN A 106 -1.90 -10.13 0.10
CA GLN A 106 -1.68 -11.25 1.01
C GLN A 106 -0.28 -11.21 1.63
N LEU A 107 0.72 -10.85 0.84
CA LEU A 107 2.08 -10.70 1.36
C LEU A 107 2.18 -9.58 2.39
N LEU A 108 1.47 -8.47 2.17
CA LEU A 108 1.40 -7.39 3.16
C LEU A 108 0.75 -7.85 4.46
N ARG A 109 -0.33 -8.61 4.34
CA ARG A 109 -1.07 -9.09 5.51
C ARG A 109 -0.28 -10.12 6.31
N GLU A 110 0.36 -11.08 5.64
CA GLU A 110 0.88 -12.29 6.27
C GLU A 110 2.40 -12.40 6.27
N GLY A 111 3.08 -11.66 5.38
CA GLY A 111 4.51 -11.81 5.21
C GLY A 111 5.33 -11.04 6.23
N GLU A 112 6.58 -11.43 6.35
CA GLU A 112 7.57 -10.67 7.10
C GLU A 112 8.04 -9.51 6.22
N LEU A 113 7.80 -8.26 6.65
CA LEU A 113 8.04 -7.10 5.79
C LEU A 113 9.52 -6.92 5.42
N SER A 114 10.44 -7.37 6.27
CA SER A 114 11.86 -7.33 5.92
C SER A 114 12.18 -8.21 4.70
N ASP A 115 11.38 -9.26 4.50
CA ASP A 115 11.55 -10.17 3.37
C ASP A 115 10.70 -9.76 2.17
N VAL A 116 9.40 -9.55 2.40
CA VAL A 116 8.45 -9.30 1.30
C VAL A 116 8.46 -7.85 0.83
N GLY A 117 8.90 -6.91 1.68
CA GLY A 117 8.90 -5.49 1.32
C GLY A 117 9.74 -5.19 0.08
N PRO A 118 11.02 -5.58 0.04
CA PRO A 118 11.83 -5.37 -1.15
C PRO A 118 11.26 -6.04 -2.40
N ALA A 119 10.70 -7.24 -2.27
CA ALA A 119 10.09 -7.95 -3.39
C ALA A 119 8.86 -7.21 -3.92
N LEU A 120 8.02 -6.69 -3.02
CA LEU A 120 6.85 -5.91 -3.41
C LEU A 120 7.24 -4.62 -4.14
N LEU A 121 8.24 -3.92 -3.64
CA LEU A 121 8.73 -2.70 -4.30
C LEU A 121 9.28 -3.00 -5.68
N GLU A 122 10.03 -4.09 -5.81
CA GLU A 122 10.56 -4.53 -7.10
C GLU A 122 9.44 -4.89 -8.08
N ALA A 123 8.42 -5.59 -7.59
CA ALA A 123 7.26 -5.95 -8.42
C ALA A 123 6.49 -4.71 -8.88
N ALA A 124 6.35 -3.70 -8.02
CA ALA A 124 5.70 -2.45 -8.40
C ALA A 124 6.51 -1.71 -9.46
N ARG A 125 7.85 -1.64 -9.32
CA ARG A 125 8.71 -1.04 -10.33
C ARG A 125 8.59 -1.76 -11.67
N ALA A 126 8.57 -3.08 -11.63
CA ALA A 126 8.43 -3.89 -12.85
C ALA A 126 7.11 -3.58 -13.57
N PHE A 127 6.04 -3.42 -12.82
CA PHE A 127 4.74 -3.06 -13.36
C PHE A 127 4.77 -1.70 -14.07
N LEU A 128 5.42 -0.72 -13.44
CA LEU A 128 5.51 0.64 -14.00
C LEU A 128 6.33 0.67 -15.30
N ILE A 129 7.34 -0.18 -15.42
CA ILE A 129 8.21 -0.20 -16.59
C ILE A 129 7.58 -0.98 -17.74
N GLY A 130 7.06 -2.15 -17.47
CA GLY A 130 6.62 -3.05 -18.52
C GLY A 130 5.15 -3.41 -18.50
N GLY A 131 4.44 -2.87 -17.56
CA GLY A 131 3.04 -3.22 -17.41
C GLY A 131 2.84 -4.48 -16.66
#